data_06cb82a856a7a33580924364af739fe4
#
_entry.id   06cb82a856a7a33580924364af739fe4
#
_cell.length_a   1.000
_cell.length_b   1.000
_cell.length_c   1.000
_cell.angle_alpha   90.00
_cell.angle_beta   90.00
_cell.angle_gamma   90.00
#
_symmetry.space_group_name_H-M   'P 1'
#
loop_
_entity.id
_entity.type
_entity.pdbx_description
1 polymer ?
#
loop_
_entity_poly.entity_id
_entity_poly.type
_entity_poly.pdbx_seq_one_letter_code
_entity_poly.pdbx_strand_id
1 'polypeptide(L)'
;MTKNVKGIFVVLMAFSFIFFSFVDKDTPTEGLTIGDTAPEFKICDENQLVKLKDLKGKYVLLSFWASYDANSRLSNATLSHVANKTNNVEMISVSFDNYQSVFKETIKKDRISIPNCFVETDGEYSKIYQTYRLQKGFKNYLLDKNGVIIAKNINAKELSSYLN
;
A
#
# COMPACT_ATOMS: atom_id res chain seq x y z
N MET A 1 -13.34 -36.18 -53.43
CA MET A 1 -12.85 -34.93 -52.91
C MET A 1 -13.14 -34.67 -51.40
N THR A 2 -13.44 -35.69 -50.59
CA THR A 2 -13.89 -35.51 -49.21
C THR A 2 -12.88 -35.96 -48.13
N LYS A 3 -11.75 -36.57 -48.52
CA LYS A 3 -10.74 -37.05 -47.55
C LYS A 3 -9.81 -35.94 -46.97
N ASN A 4 -9.61 -34.86 -47.67
CA ASN A 4 -8.70 -33.79 -47.25
C ASN A 4 -9.34 -32.74 -46.34
N VAL A 5 -10.68 -32.64 -46.33
CA VAL A 5 -11.41 -31.64 -45.52
C VAL A 5 -11.36 -31.97 -44.03
N LYS A 6 -11.40 -33.27 -43.67
CA LYS A 6 -11.31 -33.69 -42.26
C LYS A 6 -9.93 -33.42 -41.65
N GLY A 7 -8.85 -33.58 -42.44
CA GLY A 7 -7.49 -33.27 -42.00
C GLY A 7 -7.25 -31.78 -41.79
N ILE A 8 -7.81 -30.94 -42.66
CA ILE A 8 -7.71 -29.49 -42.55
C ILE A 8 -8.49 -28.97 -41.31
N PHE A 9 -9.65 -29.55 -40.99
CA PHE A 9 -10.43 -29.19 -39.81
C PHE A 9 -9.71 -29.55 -38.51
N VAL A 10 -9.04 -30.69 -38.44
CA VAL A 10 -8.25 -31.08 -37.24
C VAL A 10 -7.03 -30.18 -37.04
N VAL A 11 -6.34 -29.79 -38.12
CA VAL A 11 -5.19 -28.87 -38.06
C VAL A 11 -5.64 -27.48 -37.66
N LEU A 12 -6.77 -26.97 -38.17
CA LEU A 12 -7.33 -25.67 -37.75
C LEU A 12 -7.79 -25.68 -36.29
N MET A 13 -8.35 -26.77 -35.79
CA MET A 13 -8.76 -26.91 -34.40
C MET A 13 -7.55 -27.00 -33.45
N ALA A 14 -6.46 -27.67 -33.87
CA ALA A 14 -5.21 -27.71 -33.10
C ALA A 14 -4.51 -26.34 -33.05
N PHE A 15 -4.58 -25.53 -34.12
CA PHE A 15 -4.02 -24.19 -34.14
C PHE A 15 -4.80 -23.19 -33.25
N SER A 16 -6.12 -23.37 -33.08
CA SER A 16 -6.92 -22.51 -32.22
C SER A 16 -6.62 -22.68 -30.71
N PHE A 17 -6.10 -23.84 -30.30
CA PHE A 17 -5.69 -24.10 -28.91
C PHE A 17 -4.33 -23.47 -28.54
N ILE A 18 -3.48 -23.16 -29.53
CA ILE A 18 -2.16 -22.56 -29.27
C ILE A 18 -2.27 -21.07 -28.89
N PHE A 19 -3.33 -20.38 -29.32
CA PHE A 19 -3.53 -18.97 -29.01
C PHE A 19 -4.07 -18.69 -27.61
N PHE A 20 -4.53 -19.70 -26.86
CA PHE A 20 -5.03 -19.54 -25.49
C PHE A 20 -3.95 -19.72 -24.41
N SER A 21 -2.69 -19.91 -24.77
CA SER A 21 -1.61 -20.21 -23.82
C SER A 21 -0.66 -19.03 -23.54
N PHE A 22 -0.98 -17.83 -24.03
CA PHE A 22 -0.36 -16.62 -23.48
C PHE A 22 -1.21 -16.15 -22.31
N VAL A 23 -0.99 -16.77 -21.15
CA VAL A 23 -1.32 -16.12 -19.89
C VAL A 23 -0.35 -14.95 -19.79
N ASP A 24 -0.83 -13.76 -20.11
CA ASP A 24 -0.13 -12.53 -19.75
C ASP A 24 0.19 -12.63 -18.25
N LYS A 25 1.45 -12.50 -17.93
CA LYS A 25 1.89 -12.35 -16.55
C LYS A 25 1.14 -11.12 -16.05
N ASP A 26 0.10 -11.34 -15.23
CA ASP A 26 -0.77 -10.26 -14.75
C ASP A 26 0.11 -9.13 -14.20
N THR A 27 0.23 -8.06 -14.98
CA THR A 27 0.86 -6.84 -14.47
C THR A 27 -0.05 -6.33 -13.36
N PRO A 28 0.49 -6.07 -12.15
CA PRO A 28 -0.33 -5.59 -11.05
C PRO A 28 -1.13 -4.36 -11.46
N THR A 29 -2.45 -4.43 -11.35
CA THR A 29 -3.35 -3.29 -11.57
C THR A 29 -3.34 -2.38 -10.35
N GLU A 30 -3.63 -1.08 -10.54
CA GLU A 30 -3.76 -0.16 -9.41
C GLU A 30 -5.00 -0.51 -8.58
N GLY A 31 -4.83 -0.68 -7.27
CA GLY A 31 -5.92 -1.05 -6.38
C GLY A 31 -5.50 -1.17 -4.92
N LEU A 32 -6.38 -1.75 -4.10
CA LEU A 32 -6.21 -1.86 -2.64
C LEU A 32 -6.26 -3.31 -2.14
N THR A 33 -6.11 -4.29 -3.00
CA THR A 33 -6.01 -5.70 -2.63
C THR A 33 -4.56 -6.19 -2.65
N ILE A 34 -4.28 -7.28 -1.98
CA ILE A 34 -2.95 -7.90 -2.06
C ILE A 34 -2.71 -8.33 -3.51
N GLY A 35 -1.56 -7.96 -4.06
CA GLY A 35 -1.20 -8.16 -5.46
C GLY A 35 -1.40 -6.91 -6.34
N ASP A 36 -2.18 -5.93 -5.90
CA ASP A 36 -2.34 -4.67 -6.63
C ASP A 36 -1.15 -3.73 -6.39
N THR A 37 -0.87 -2.87 -7.35
CA THR A 37 -0.02 -1.69 -7.14
C THR A 37 -0.78 -0.67 -6.30
N ALA A 38 -0.18 -0.19 -5.21
CA ALA A 38 -0.80 0.81 -4.36
C ALA A 38 -1.06 2.11 -5.12
N PRO A 39 -2.24 2.74 -4.94
CA PRO A 39 -2.55 4.03 -5.56
C PRO A 39 -1.53 5.11 -5.21
N GLU A 40 -1.11 5.86 -6.21
CA GLU A 40 -0.14 6.92 -6.03
C GLU A 40 -0.73 8.12 -5.27
N PHE A 41 0.07 8.68 -4.39
CA PHE A 41 -0.23 9.95 -3.73
C PHE A 41 1.02 10.78 -3.50
N LYS A 42 0.80 12.05 -3.20
CA LYS A 42 1.83 12.96 -2.68
C LYS A 42 1.30 13.58 -1.39
N ILE A 43 2.18 13.71 -0.42
CA ILE A 43 1.89 14.40 0.84
C ILE A 43 3.06 15.29 1.20
N CYS A 44 2.78 16.46 1.73
CA CYS A 44 3.81 17.42 2.11
C CYS A 44 3.48 18.05 3.46
N ASP A 45 4.52 18.47 4.14
CA ASP A 45 4.47 19.42 5.24
C ASP A 45 5.36 20.63 4.92
N GLU A 46 5.66 21.46 5.90
CA GLU A 46 6.50 22.65 5.75
C GLU A 46 7.94 22.33 5.31
N ASN A 47 8.44 21.12 5.58
CA ASN A 47 9.85 20.76 5.43
C ASN A 47 10.11 19.79 4.29
N GLN A 48 9.11 18.97 3.91
CA GLN A 48 9.32 17.90 2.94
C GLN A 48 8.09 17.57 2.10
N LEU A 49 8.34 17.09 0.89
CA LEU A 49 7.35 16.51 -0.02
C LEU A 49 7.72 15.04 -0.24
N VAL A 50 6.80 14.14 0.08
CA VAL A 50 6.94 12.70 -0.22
C VAL A 50 5.94 12.32 -1.30
N LYS A 51 6.43 11.62 -2.33
CA LYS A 51 5.62 10.97 -3.36
C LYS A 51 5.85 9.47 -3.23
N LEU A 52 4.78 8.68 -3.21
CA LEU A 52 4.90 7.24 -3.03
C LEU A 52 5.82 6.60 -4.08
N LYS A 53 5.73 7.02 -5.34
CA LYS A 53 6.57 6.53 -6.44
C LYS A 53 8.06 6.72 -6.24
N ASP A 54 8.47 7.74 -5.46
CA ASP A 54 9.90 8.05 -5.24
C ASP A 54 10.54 7.08 -4.23
N LEU A 55 9.72 6.23 -3.58
CA LEU A 55 10.16 5.20 -2.62
C LEU A 55 10.33 3.81 -3.25
N LYS A 56 10.13 3.67 -4.55
CA LYS A 56 10.40 2.41 -5.25
C LYS A 56 11.85 1.96 -5.02
N GLY A 57 12.04 0.65 -4.89
CA GLY A 57 13.33 0.04 -4.52
C GLY A 57 13.44 -0.30 -3.04
N LYS A 58 12.54 0.18 -2.19
CA LYS A 58 12.44 -0.13 -0.75
C LYS A 58 11.10 -0.80 -0.44
N TYR A 59 11.05 -1.54 0.66
CA TYR A 59 9.76 -1.87 1.28
C TYR A 59 9.15 -0.61 1.88
N VAL A 60 7.85 -0.41 1.71
CA VAL A 60 7.14 0.77 2.24
C VAL A 60 5.98 0.32 3.11
N LEU A 61 5.91 0.83 4.33
CA LEU A 61 4.80 0.65 5.23
C LEU A 61 3.95 1.93 5.24
N LEU A 62 2.77 1.88 4.64
CA LEU A 62 1.79 2.96 4.73
C LEU A 62 0.92 2.73 5.95
N SER A 63 0.81 3.71 6.85
CA SER A 63 -0.04 3.65 8.03
C SER A 63 -0.97 4.85 8.06
N PHE A 64 -2.27 4.61 7.93
CA PHE A 64 -3.32 5.62 8.02
C PHE A 64 -4.00 5.51 9.38
N TRP A 65 -4.14 6.64 10.08
CA TRP A 65 -4.64 6.66 11.45
C TRP A 65 -5.25 8.01 11.84
N ALA A 66 -5.82 8.08 13.04
CA ALA A 66 -6.20 9.34 13.68
C ALA A 66 -6.08 9.21 15.19
N SER A 67 -5.85 10.31 15.89
CA SER A 67 -5.69 10.32 17.36
C SER A 67 -6.94 9.88 18.11
N TYR A 68 -8.12 10.10 17.54
CA TYR A 68 -9.43 9.73 18.08
C TYR A 68 -9.80 8.27 17.83
N ASP A 69 -9.13 7.58 16.90
CA ASP A 69 -9.33 6.14 16.66
C ASP A 69 -8.25 5.33 17.39
N ALA A 70 -8.65 4.76 18.53
CA ALA A 70 -7.71 4.10 19.44
C ALA A 70 -6.97 2.93 18.80
N ASN A 71 -7.63 2.16 17.91
CA ASN A 71 -7.04 0.98 17.29
C ASN A 71 -5.96 1.38 16.24
N SER A 72 -6.28 2.31 15.35
CA SER A 72 -5.32 2.76 14.34
C SER A 72 -4.15 3.52 14.96
N ARG A 73 -4.41 4.34 16.00
CA ARG A 73 -3.37 5.04 16.76
C ARG A 73 -2.40 4.07 17.43
N LEU A 74 -2.92 3.05 18.15
CA LEU A 74 -2.07 2.01 18.77
C LEU A 74 -1.29 1.23 17.73
N SER A 75 -1.95 0.84 16.61
CA SER A 75 -1.28 0.17 15.49
C SER A 75 -0.15 1.03 14.93
N ASN A 76 -0.40 2.31 14.63
CA ASN A 76 0.59 3.24 14.11
C ASN A 76 1.79 3.39 15.06
N ALA A 77 1.55 3.57 16.36
CA ALA A 77 2.62 3.71 17.34
C ALA A 77 3.49 2.44 17.44
N THR A 78 2.87 1.26 17.50
CA THR A 78 3.62 -0.01 17.60
C THR A 78 4.42 -0.33 16.32
N LEU A 79 3.84 -0.07 15.16
CA LEU A 79 4.50 -0.25 13.86
C LEU A 79 5.67 0.73 13.69
N SER A 80 5.51 1.99 14.12
CA SER A 80 6.59 3.00 14.04
C SER A 80 7.80 2.61 14.88
N HIS A 81 7.59 2.01 16.04
CA HIS A 81 8.69 1.52 16.88
C HIS A 81 9.46 0.35 16.24
N VAL A 82 8.79 -0.50 15.47
CA VAL A 82 9.46 -1.58 14.72
C VAL A 82 10.17 -1.02 13.51
N ALA A 83 9.50 -0.18 12.72
CA ALA A 83 10.09 0.43 11.53
C ALA A 83 11.35 1.25 11.85
N ASN A 84 11.35 1.97 12.96
CA ASN A 84 12.49 2.80 13.39
C ASN A 84 13.73 1.96 13.82
N LYS A 85 13.56 0.67 14.07
CA LYS A 85 14.65 -0.25 14.45
C LYS A 85 15.33 -0.92 13.27
N THR A 86 14.85 -0.71 12.05
CA THR A 86 15.36 -1.36 10.85
C THR A 86 15.50 -0.36 9.71
N ASN A 87 16.47 -0.58 8.84
CA ASN A 87 16.65 0.19 7.62
C ASN A 87 15.98 -0.48 6.40
N ASN A 88 15.29 -1.61 6.61
CA ASN A 88 14.73 -2.41 5.53
C ASN A 88 13.34 -1.94 5.06
N VAL A 89 12.69 -1.06 5.83
CA VAL A 89 11.36 -0.52 5.50
C VAL A 89 11.33 0.99 5.71
N GLU A 90 10.74 1.69 4.75
CA GLU A 90 10.41 3.11 4.87
C GLU A 90 8.96 3.24 5.35
N MET A 91 8.71 3.82 6.52
CA MET A 91 7.34 4.01 7.00
C MET A 91 6.85 5.41 6.66
N ILE A 92 5.66 5.49 6.04
CA ILE A 92 4.89 6.71 5.87
C ILE A 92 3.68 6.62 6.78
N SER A 93 3.60 7.50 7.76
CA SER A 93 2.51 7.61 8.71
C SER A 93 1.68 8.85 8.39
N VAL A 94 0.40 8.68 8.10
CA VAL A 94 -0.52 9.77 7.76
C VAL A 94 -1.66 9.79 8.77
N SER A 95 -1.70 10.85 9.57
CA SER A 95 -2.83 11.13 10.46
C SER A 95 -3.91 11.91 9.73
N PHE A 96 -5.16 11.64 10.04
CA PHE A 96 -6.34 12.39 9.59
C PHE A 96 -6.98 13.18 10.73
N ASP A 97 -6.16 13.72 11.60
CA ASP A 97 -6.58 14.66 12.64
C ASP A 97 -6.91 16.03 12.02
N ASN A 98 -8.05 16.59 12.37
CA ASN A 98 -8.47 17.91 11.86
C ASN A 98 -7.59 19.07 12.36
N TYR A 99 -6.79 18.85 13.41
CA TYR A 99 -5.95 19.87 14.01
C TYR A 99 -4.50 19.41 14.11
N GLN A 100 -3.60 20.18 13.52
CA GLN A 100 -2.17 19.91 13.58
C GLN A 100 -1.61 19.87 15.02
N SER A 101 -2.20 20.64 15.94
CA SER A 101 -1.81 20.63 17.36
C SER A 101 -2.11 19.27 18.00
N VAL A 102 -3.28 18.66 17.72
CA VAL A 102 -3.66 17.34 18.23
C VAL A 102 -2.69 16.28 17.70
N PHE A 103 -2.40 16.31 16.41
CA PHE A 103 -1.38 15.46 15.80
C PHE A 103 -0.03 15.56 16.49
N LYS A 104 0.52 16.79 16.61
CA LYS A 104 1.83 17.04 17.25
C LYS A 104 1.89 16.52 18.68
N GLU A 105 0.86 16.77 19.48
CA GLU A 105 0.80 16.28 20.86
C GLU A 105 0.70 14.75 20.93
N THR A 106 -0.03 14.13 20.01
CA THR A 106 -0.16 12.66 19.93
C THR A 106 1.16 12.01 19.55
N ILE A 107 1.86 12.53 18.53
CA ILE A 107 3.21 12.08 18.14
C ILE A 107 4.16 12.09 19.34
N LYS A 108 4.19 13.21 20.08
CA LYS A 108 5.03 13.37 21.27
C LYS A 108 4.66 12.39 22.37
N LYS A 109 3.36 12.27 22.68
CA LYS A 109 2.83 11.37 23.73
C LYS A 109 3.14 9.90 23.44
N ASP A 110 2.97 9.48 22.20
CA ASP A 110 3.18 8.10 21.75
C ASP A 110 4.65 7.81 21.38
N ARG A 111 5.53 8.83 21.50
CA ARG A 111 6.97 8.74 21.18
C ARG A 111 7.23 8.23 19.76
N ILE A 112 6.43 8.67 18.81
CA ILE A 112 6.61 8.33 17.41
C ILE A 112 7.79 9.14 16.85
N SER A 113 8.82 8.46 16.37
CA SER A 113 10.06 9.06 15.88
C SER A 113 10.45 8.48 14.52
N ILE A 114 9.59 8.67 13.54
CA ILE A 114 9.85 8.30 12.14
C ILE A 114 9.91 9.56 11.28
N PRO A 115 10.76 9.61 10.24
CA PRO A 115 10.96 10.82 9.44
C PRO A 115 9.73 11.23 8.64
N ASN A 116 8.95 10.25 8.12
CA ASN A 116 7.81 10.50 7.26
C ASN A 116 6.50 10.39 8.04
N CYS A 117 6.22 11.38 8.90
CA CYS A 117 5.02 11.43 9.72
C CYS A 117 4.25 12.72 9.43
N PHE A 118 3.09 12.60 8.82
CA PHE A 118 2.30 13.70 8.25
C PHE A 118 0.91 13.78 8.89
N VAL A 119 0.30 14.95 8.79
CA VAL A 119 -1.12 15.18 9.09
C VAL A 119 -1.83 15.73 7.86
N GLU A 120 -2.97 15.13 7.55
CA GLU A 120 -3.88 15.54 6.49
C GLU A 120 -5.13 16.15 7.15
N THR A 121 -5.12 17.46 7.29
CA THR A 121 -6.15 18.20 8.05
C THR A 121 -7.49 18.31 7.32
N ASP A 122 -7.53 18.03 6.02
CA ASP A 122 -8.77 17.97 5.26
C ASP A 122 -9.64 16.76 5.61
N GLY A 123 -9.09 15.82 6.43
CA GLY A 123 -9.82 14.68 6.96
C GLY A 123 -10.44 13.83 5.83
N GLU A 124 -11.74 13.59 5.90
CA GLU A 124 -12.47 12.77 4.90
C GLU A 124 -12.55 13.40 3.51
N TYR A 125 -12.32 14.70 3.37
CA TYR A 125 -12.30 15.41 2.09
C TYR A 125 -10.97 15.27 1.36
N SER A 126 -9.94 14.80 2.03
CA SER A 126 -8.63 14.55 1.45
C SER A 126 -8.70 13.50 0.34
N LYS A 127 -7.97 13.76 -0.75
CA LYS A 127 -7.85 12.81 -1.86
C LYS A 127 -7.27 11.46 -1.39
N ILE A 128 -6.31 11.49 -0.46
CA ILE A 128 -5.70 10.27 0.10
C ILE A 128 -6.75 9.45 0.84
N TYR A 129 -7.55 10.10 1.69
CA TYR A 129 -8.63 9.44 2.44
C TYR A 129 -9.62 8.73 1.52
N GLN A 130 -10.06 9.41 0.46
CA GLN A 130 -11.01 8.87 -0.50
C GLN A 130 -10.39 7.74 -1.35
N THR A 131 -9.17 7.93 -1.87
CA THR A 131 -8.46 6.95 -2.70
C THR A 131 -8.22 5.64 -1.94
N TYR A 132 -7.79 5.73 -0.67
CA TYR A 132 -7.56 4.55 0.17
C TYR A 132 -8.81 4.04 0.89
N ARG A 133 -9.99 4.63 0.60
CA ARG A 133 -11.31 4.22 1.11
C ARG A 133 -11.34 4.11 2.64
N LEU A 134 -10.78 5.13 3.33
CA LEU A 134 -10.60 5.13 4.77
C LEU A 134 -11.91 5.34 5.55
N GLN A 135 -13.01 5.72 4.88
CA GLN A 135 -14.37 5.72 5.45
C GLN A 135 -14.83 4.33 5.94
N LYS A 136 -14.14 3.25 5.50
CA LYS A 136 -14.35 1.88 5.98
C LYS A 136 -13.43 1.50 7.16
N GLY A 137 -12.78 2.48 7.75
CA GLY A 137 -11.80 2.34 8.83
C GLY A 137 -10.36 2.53 8.36
N PHE A 138 -9.53 3.01 9.27
CA PHE A 138 -8.11 3.20 9.04
C PHE A 138 -7.40 1.85 8.86
N LYS A 139 -6.33 1.86 8.04
CA LYS A 139 -5.62 0.64 7.63
C LYS A 139 -4.13 0.92 7.50
N ASN A 140 -3.37 -0.15 7.51
CA ASN A 140 -2.00 -0.12 7.06
C ASN A 140 -1.79 -1.08 5.88
N TYR A 141 -0.78 -0.78 5.05
CA TYR A 141 -0.42 -1.55 3.88
C TYR A 141 1.10 -1.71 3.85
N LEU A 142 1.57 -2.94 3.64
CA LEU A 142 2.99 -3.19 3.35
C LEU A 142 3.15 -3.37 1.85
N LEU A 143 4.05 -2.59 1.27
CA LEU A 143 4.38 -2.61 -0.15
C LEU A 143 5.77 -3.23 -0.34
N ASP A 144 5.91 -3.98 -1.42
CA ASP A 144 7.21 -4.45 -1.88
C ASP A 144 8.01 -3.33 -2.59
N LYS A 145 9.19 -3.65 -3.07
CA LYS A 145 10.10 -2.73 -3.76
C LYS A 145 9.56 -2.19 -5.10
N ASN A 146 8.52 -2.80 -5.64
CA ASN A 146 7.85 -2.36 -6.87
C ASN A 146 6.60 -1.51 -6.58
N GLY A 147 6.22 -1.37 -5.30
CA GLY A 147 5.01 -0.67 -4.88
C GLY A 147 3.76 -1.57 -4.88
N VAL A 148 3.93 -2.89 -4.95
CA VAL A 148 2.83 -3.87 -4.90
C VAL A 148 2.48 -4.15 -3.44
N ILE A 149 1.20 -4.17 -3.12
CA ILE A 149 0.68 -4.47 -1.79
C ILE A 149 0.90 -5.97 -1.50
N ILE A 150 1.73 -6.28 -0.52
CA ILE A 150 2.02 -7.65 -0.10
C ILE A 150 1.33 -8.05 1.20
N ALA A 151 0.91 -7.07 2.01
CA ALA A 151 0.14 -7.31 3.22
C ALA A 151 -0.71 -6.09 3.61
N LYS A 152 -1.76 -6.34 4.42
CA LYS A 152 -2.70 -5.30 4.90
C LYS A 152 -3.06 -5.55 6.35
N ASN A 153 -3.25 -4.47 7.11
CA ASN A 153 -3.67 -4.52 8.52
C ASN A 153 -2.76 -5.40 9.37
N ILE A 154 -1.47 -5.37 9.08
CA ILE A 154 -0.46 -6.14 9.82
C ILE A 154 -0.17 -5.51 11.18
N ASN A 155 0.22 -6.34 12.13
CA ASN A 155 0.72 -5.91 13.42
C ASN A 155 2.26 -5.88 13.45
N ALA A 156 2.84 -5.40 14.55
CA ALA A 156 4.29 -5.25 14.71
C ALA A 156 5.07 -6.58 14.60
N LYS A 157 4.47 -7.70 15.06
CA LYS A 157 5.10 -9.03 14.95
C LYS A 157 5.15 -9.51 13.51
N GLU A 158 4.03 -9.33 12.79
CA GLU A 158 3.95 -9.67 11.37
C GLU A 158 4.92 -8.82 10.54
N LEU A 159 4.99 -7.50 10.79
CA LEU A 159 5.96 -6.64 10.13
C LEU A 159 7.39 -7.18 10.30
N SER A 160 7.78 -7.54 11.52
CA SER A 160 9.11 -8.10 11.78
C SER A 160 9.39 -9.36 10.97
N SER A 161 8.38 -10.21 10.71
CA SER A 161 8.56 -11.44 9.92
C SER A 161 8.76 -11.19 8.42
N TYR A 162 8.28 -10.06 7.89
CA TYR A 162 8.53 -9.65 6.50
C TYR A 162 9.91 -9.04 6.28
N LEU A 163 10.55 -8.53 7.35
CA LEU A 163 11.79 -7.76 7.26
C LEU A 163 13.05 -8.58 7.60
N ASN A 164 12.87 -9.80 8.15
CA ASN A 164 13.93 -10.77 8.42
C ASN A 164 14.16 -11.66 7.20
#